data_8877ebf11a5531adf134880bd3a5a22c
#
_entry.id   8877ebf11a5531adf134880bd3a5a22c
#
_cell.length_a   1.000
_cell.length_b   1.000
_cell.length_c   1.000
_cell.angle_alpha   90.00
_cell.angle_beta   90.00
_cell.angle_gamma   90.00
#
_symmetry.space_group_name_H-M   'P 1'
#
loop_
_entity.id
_entity.type
_entity.pdbx_description
1 polymer ?
#
loop_
_entity_poly.entity_id
_entity_poly.type
_entity_poly.pdbx_seq_one_letter_code
_entity_poly.pdbx_strand_id
1 'polypeptide(L)'
;GVGKTTTVINLAACLAELGQTVLVVDLDPQANATSGLGLAKEEGISMYPAMIGETPANDMRRATDYENVHIIPSELDMASSEIEVARMDNYLQCVDAALRSVAETDTYDFMLLDCPPSLGILTMNALAAADSVLVPMQCEYYALEGLSVISKLIHQLRDSGANPRLEVEGIVMTMFDARTNLSSDVVCEVNKHFPEKIYNTVIPRNIRLSEAPSFGKPIITYAPQSPGAVAYSLFARDFLERRGITLADDTPETQRPPRIPIFRVKTIDDSEKSA
;
A
#
# COMPACT_ATOMS: atom_id res chain seq x y z
N GLY A 1 9.32 4.65 10.05
CA GLY A 1 8.27 3.99 9.26
C GLY A 1 8.79 3.35 8.00
N VAL A 2 8.23 2.20 7.63
CA VAL A 2 8.67 1.39 6.47
C VAL A 2 8.15 1.89 5.12
N GLY A 3 7.41 3.01 5.08
CA GLY A 3 6.86 3.60 3.85
C GLY A 3 5.47 3.12 3.47
N LYS A 4 4.61 2.63 4.39
CA LYS A 4 3.23 2.20 4.11
C LYS A 4 2.43 3.30 3.42
N THR A 5 2.18 4.40 4.10
CA THR A 5 1.43 5.55 3.58
C THR A 5 2.02 6.11 2.28
N THR A 6 3.36 6.23 2.23
CA THR A 6 4.05 6.66 1.00
C THR A 6 3.76 5.72 -0.16
N THR A 7 3.74 4.40 0.09
CA THR A 7 3.42 3.41 -0.94
C THR A 7 1.95 3.50 -1.36
N VAL A 8 1.02 3.61 -0.42
CA VAL A 8 -0.42 3.75 -0.73
C VAL A 8 -0.67 4.97 -1.62
N ILE A 9 -0.20 6.16 -1.22
CA ILE A 9 -0.38 7.41 -1.98
C ILE A 9 0.18 7.29 -3.41
N ASN A 10 1.42 6.82 -3.52
CA ASN A 10 2.11 6.83 -4.81
C ASN A 10 1.66 5.68 -5.71
N LEU A 11 1.33 4.52 -5.15
CA LEU A 11 0.74 3.42 -5.90
C LEU A 11 -0.65 3.82 -6.43
N ALA A 12 -1.51 4.42 -5.60
CA ALA A 12 -2.83 4.89 -6.02
C ALA A 12 -2.74 5.85 -7.21
N ALA A 13 -1.88 6.87 -7.10
CA ALA A 13 -1.71 7.84 -8.17
C ALA A 13 -1.12 7.22 -9.44
N CYS A 14 -0.14 6.32 -9.33
CA CYS A 14 0.44 5.64 -10.49
C CYS A 14 -0.54 4.66 -11.15
N LEU A 15 -1.37 3.96 -10.37
CA LEU A 15 -2.43 3.09 -10.90
C LEU A 15 -3.47 3.90 -11.67
N ALA A 16 -3.85 5.07 -11.14
CA ALA A 16 -4.78 5.98 -11.80
C ALA A 16 -4.23 6.51 -13.14
N GLU A 17 -2.94 6.87 -13.22
CA GLU A 17 -2.28 7.21 -14.51
C GLU A 17 -2.30 6.04 -15.52
N LEU A 18 -2.36 4.81 -15.02
CA LEU A 18 -2.50 3.60 -15.84
C LEU A 18 -3.95 3.23 -16.13
N GLY A 19 -4.90 4.15 -15.86
CA GLY A 19 -6.32 4.01 -16.18
C GLY A 19 -7.13 3.19 -15.18
N GLN A 20 -6.58 2.89 -13.99
CA GLN A 20 -7.31 2.18 -12.95
C GLN A 20 -8.07 3.15 -12.04
N THR A 21 -9.25 2.75 -11.57
CA THR A 21 -10.02 3.51 -10.59
C THR A 21 -9.67 3.03 -9.19
N VAL A 22 -9.19 3.93 -8.33
CA VAL A 22 -8.64 3.59 -7.01
C VAL A 22 -9.38 4.31 -5.89
N LEU A 23 -9.79 3.55 -4.87
CA LEU A 23 -10.21 4.09 -3.59
C LEU A 23 -9.10 3.89 -2.56
N VAL A 24 -8.64 4.96 -1.95
CA VAL A 24 -7.80 4.92 -0.75
C VAL A 24 -8.69 4.99 0.48
N VAL A 25 -8.43 4.12 1.47
CA VAL A 25 -9.10 4.17 2.78
C VAL A 25 -8.02 4.42 3.81
N ASP A 26 -8.02 5.62 4.40
CA ASP A 26 -7.07 6.00 5.43
C ASP A 26 -7.59 5.57 6.80
N LEU A 27 -6.96 4.57 7.40
CA LEU A 27 -7.31 4.05 8.73
C LEU A 27 -6.34 4.52 9.83
N ASP A 28 -5.32 5.33 9.48
CA ASP A 28 -4.40 5.86 10.47
C ASP A 28 -4.96 7.16 11.08
N PRO A 29 -5.16 7.25 12.41
CA PRO A 29 -5.59 8.48 13.08
C PRO A 29 -4.70 9.70 12.80
N GLN A 30 -3.45 9.48 12.35
CA GLN A 30 -2.57 10.55 11.93
C GLN A 30 -3.00 11.20 10.61
N ALA A 31 -3.85 10.53 9.81
CA ALA A 31 -4.39 11.00 8.53
C ALA A 31 -3.30 11.46 7.54
N ASN A 32 -2.22 10.67 7.46
CA ASN A 32 -1.10 10.98 6.58
C ASN A 32 -1.41 10.71 5.11
N ALA A 33 -2.22 9.69 4.79
CA ALA A 33 -2.68 9.46 3.42
C ALA A 33 -3.65 10.57 2.98
N THR A 34 -4.54 11.00 3.86
CA THR A 34 -5.46 12.11 3.64
C THR A 34 -4.71 13.39 3.27
N SER A 35 -3.77 13.80 4.12
CA SER A 35 -2.96 15.01 3.87
C SER A 35 -2.07 14.86 2.64
N GLY A 36 -1.50 13.67 2.41
CA GLY A 36 -0.62 13.39 1.30
C GLY A 36 -1.29 13.36 -0.07
N LEU A 37 -2.62 13.21 -0.10
CA LEU A 37 -3.47 13.37 -1.30
C LEU A 37 -4.10 14.76 -1.41
N GLY A 38 -3.68 15.71 -0.57
CA GLY A 38 -4.06 17.12 -0.68
C GLY A 38 -5.34 17.49 0.06
N LEU A 39 -5.94 16.60 0.87
CA LEU A 39 -7.17 16.92 1.59
C LEU A 39 -6.87 17.43 2.99
N ALA A 40 -7.70 18.36 3.44
CA ALA A 40 -7.74 18.78 4.83
C ALA A 40 -8.42 17.69 5.69
N LYS A 41 -8.06 17.63 6.95
CA LYS A 41 -8.77 16.82 7.95
C LYS A 41 -10.07 17.53 8.30
N GLU A 42 -11.19 16.84 8.22
CA GLU A 42 -12.53 17.36 8.52
C GLU A 42 -13.11 16.54 9.68
N GLU A 43 -13.57 17.23 10.73
CA GLU A 43 -14.19 16.59 11.90
C GLU A 43 -15.42 15.77 11.49
N GLY A 44 -15.49 14.52 11.94
CA GLY A 44 -16.57 13.59 11.64
C GLY A 44 -16.52 12.98 10.23
N ILE A 45 -15.49 13.27 9.44
CA ILE A 45 -15.31 12.70 8.10
C ILE A 45 -14.15 11.72 8.13
N SER A 46 -14.46 10.48 8.47
CA SER A 46 -13.51 9.37 8.53
C SER A 46 -14.23 8.03 8.32
N MET A 47 -13.47 6.95 8.34
CA MET A 47 -14.05 5.60 8.30
C MET A 47 -14.78 5.23 9.61
N TYR A 48 -14.55 5.95 10.73
CA TYR A 48 -15.08 5.58 12.02
C TYR A 48 -16.62 5.51 12.08
N PRO A 49 -17.40 6.55 11.67
CA PRO A 49 -18.87 6.47 11.68
C PRO A 49 -19.42 5.28 10.87
N ALA A 50 -18.72 4.89 9.79
CA ALA A 50 -19.12 3.74 9.00
C ALA A 50 -18.80 2.40 9.68
N MET A 51 -17.69 2.31 10.39
CA MET A 51 -17.29 1.11 11.14
C MET A 51 -18.26 0.79 12.28
N ILE A 52 -18.87 1.79 12.91
CA ILE A 52 -19.86 1.61 13.98
C ILE A 52 -21.31 1.59 13.48
N GLY A 53 -21.52 1.72 12.16
CA GLY A 53 -22.82 1.60 11.51
C GLY A 53 -23.71 2.85 11.61
N GLU A 54 -23.15 4.01 11.93
CA GLU A 54 -23.90 5.28 12.03
C GLU A 54 -24.11 5.91 10.65
N THR A 55 -23.15 5.77 9.73
CA THR A 55 -23.21 6.43 8.42
C THR A 55 -22.63 5.48 7.35
N PRO A 56 -23.21 5.45 6.14
CA PRO A 56 -22.63 4.68 5.05
C PRO A 56 -21.22 5.16 4.66
N ALA A 57 -20.29 4.25 4.39
CA ALA A 57 -18.93 4.60 3.99
C ALA A 57 -18.87 5.46 2.71
N ASN A 58 -19.85 5.31 1.82
CA ASN A 58 -19.97 6.13 0.61
C ASN A 58 -20.14 7.63 0.92
N ASP A 59 -20.78 7.98 2.01
CA ASP A 59 -21.00 9.39 2.40
C ASP A 59 -19.70 10.04 2.91
N MET A 60 -18.77 9.22 3.37
CA MET A 60 -17.43 9.66 3.82
C MET A 60 -16.45 9.85 2.67
N ARG A 61 -16.74 9.31 1.48
CA ARG A 61 -15.86 9.40 0.33
C ARG A 61 -15.66 10.83 -0.16
N ARG A 62 -14.43 11.15 -0.54
CA ARG A 62 -14.03 12.44 -1.12
C ARG A 62 -13.28 12.21 -2.43
N ALA A 63 -13.52 13.09 -3.41
CA ALA A 63 -12.69 13.18 -4.61
C ALA A 63 -11.34 13.81 -4.22
N THR A 64 -10.30 13.42 -4.94
CA THR A 64 -8.97 14.05 -4.86
C THR A 64 -8.73 14.93 -6.09
N ASP A 65 -7.63 15.68 -6.09
CA ASP A 65 -7.19 16.42 -7.28
C ASP A 65 -6.67 15.50 -8.41
N TYR A 66 -6.67 14.19 -8.17
CA TYR A 66 -6.19 13.17 -9.10
C TYR A 66 -7.36 12.42 -9.71
N GLU A 67 -7.49 12.49 -11.04
CA GLU A 67 -8.50 11.74 -11.77
C GLU A 67 -8.41 10.24 -11.43
N ASN A 68 -9.55 9.59 -11.24
CA ASN A 68 -9.67 8.18 -10.85
C ASN A 68 -9.13 7.82 -9.45
N VAL A 69 -8.79 8.78 -8.60
CA VAL A 69 -8.45 8.54 -7.19
C VAL A 69 -9.46 9.18 -6.28
N HIS A 70 -10.12 8.35 -5.48
CA HIS A 70 -10.97 8.80 -4.37
C HIS A 70 -10.35 8.38 -3.03
N ILE A 71 -10.78 9.02 -1.95
CA ILE A 71 -10.35 8.65 -0.61
C ILE A 71 -11.53 8.66 0.36
N ILE A 72 -11.56 7.70 1.28
CA ILE A 72 -12.24 7.85 2.58
C ILE A 72 -11.16 8.34 3.53
N PRO A 73 -11.25 9.62 3.98
CA PRO A 73 -10.19 10.25 4.76
C PRO A 73 -10.14 9.70 6.19
N SER A 74 -9.14 10.10 6.93
CA SER A 74 -9.01 9.87 8.35
C SER A 74 -8.90 11.18 9.12
N GLU A 75 -9.23 11.10 10.38
CA GLU A 75 -9.02 12.17 11.35
C GLU A 75 -8.84 11.61 12.78
N LEU A 76 -8.74 12.44 13.79
CA LEU A 76 -8.41 12.02 15.15
C LEU A 76 -9.46 11.10 15.80
N ASP A 77 -10.72 11.14 15.35
CA ASP A 77 -11.78 10.27 15.85
C ASP A 77 -11.49 8.78 15.65
N MET A 78 -10.71 8.44 14.61
CA MET A 78 -10.22 7.08 14.37
C MET A 78 -9.48 6.49 15.59
N ALA A 79 -8.86 7.29 16.44
CA ALA A 79 -8.27 6.80 17.68
C ALA A 79 -9.34 6.31 18.68
N SER A 80 -10.51 6.93 18.68
CA SER A 80 -11.64 6.51 19.53
C SER A 80 -12.24 5.19 19.05
N SER A 81 -12.21 4.94 17.74
CA SER A 81 -12.72 3.71 17.15
C SER A 81 -12.01 2.45 17.68
N GLU A 82 -10.72 2.55 18.03
CA GLU A 82 -9.97 1.40 18.60
C GLU A 82 -10.63 0.86 19.87
N ILE A 83 -11.17 1.74 20.72
CA ILE A 83 -11.82 1.35 21.98
C ILE A 83 -13.23 0.84 21.73
N GLU A 84 -13.98 1.49 20.87
CA GLU A 84 -15.39 1.19 20.64
C GLU A 84 -15.55 -0.10 19.82
N VAL A 85 -14.85 -0.18 18.71
CA VAL A 85 -14.82 -1.38 17.84
C VAL A 85 -14.40 -2.62 18.63
N ALA A 86 -13.39 -2.52 19.52
CA ALA A 86 -12.95 -3.65 20.34
C ALA A 86 -14.03 -4.23 21.28
N ARG A 87 -15.11 -3.49 21.53
CA ARG A 87 -16.24 -3.91 22.37
C ARG A 87 -17.40 -4.51 21.59
N MET A 88 -17.37 -4.44 20.28
CA MET A 88 -18.43 -4.96 19.41
C MET A 88 -18.28 -6.49 19.26
N ASP A 89 -19.39 -7.21 19.14
CA ASP A 89 -19.39 -8.67 18.97
C ASP A 89 -18.64 -9.12 17.70
N ASN A 90 -18.71 -8.30 16.63
CA ASN A 90 -18.08 -8.55 15.33
C ASN A 90 -16.87 -7.64 15.10
N TYR A 91 -16.12 -7.33 16.12
CA TYR A 91 -15.02 -6.33 16.15
C TYR A 91 -13.97 -6.46 15.05
N LEU A 92 -13.81 -7.62 14.41
CA LEU A 92 -12.87 -7.82 13.27
C LEU A 92 -13.51 -7.56 11.89
N GLN A 93 -14.82 -7.37 11.81
CA GLN A 93 -15.56 -7.29 10.54
C GLN A 93 -16.10 -5.88 10.26
N CYS A 94 -15.78 -4.90 11.09
CA CYS A 94 -16.37 -3.56 10.97
C CYS A 94 -15.96 -2.86 9.68
N VAL A 95 -14.69 -2.96 9.28
CA VAL A 95 -14.20 -2.38 8.01
C VAL A 95 -14.78 -3.14 6.81
N ASP A 96 -14.80 -4.48 6.83
CA ASP A 96 -15.39 -5.30 5.75
C ASP A 96 -16.88 -4.95 5.55
N ALA A 97 -17.64 -4.91 6.65
CA ALA A 97 -19.06 -4.58 6.60
C ALA A 97 -19.33 -3.18 6.05
N ALA A 98 -18.53 -2.19 6.44
CA ALA A 98 -18.65 -0.82 5.96
C ALA A 98 -18.28 -0.69 4.47
N LEU A 99 -17.24 -1.39 4.00
CA LEU A 99 -16.78 -1.32 2.62
C LEU A 99 -17.66 -2.11 1.64
N ARG A 100 -18.51 -3.04 2.10
CA ARG A 100 -19.45 -3.76 1.21
C ARG A 100 -20.38 -2.80 0.46
N SER A 101 -20.89 -1.78 1.13
CA SER A 101 -21.76 -0.78 0.50
C SER A 101 -21.05 0.00 -0.62
N VAL A 102 -19.74 0.21 -0.47
CA VAL A 102 -18.91 0.84 -1.51
C VAL A 102 -18.70 -0.11 -2.68
N ALA A 103 -18.36 -1.36 -2.40
CA ALA A 103 -18.12 -2.37 -3.42
C ALA A 103 -19.37 -2.71 -4.25
N GLU A 104 -20.58 -2.58 -3.67
CA GLU A 104 -21.86 -2.84 -4.36
C GLU A 104 -22.32 -1.69 -5.24
N THR A 105 -21.92 -0.45 -4.96
CA THR A 105 -22.41 0.76 -5.64
C THR A 105 -21.43 1.34 -6.64
N ASP A 106 -20.13 1.16 -6.43
CA ASP A 106 -19.09 1.74 -7.26
C ASP A 106 -18.11 0.67 -7.74
N THR A 107 -17.68 0.82 -8.98
CA THR A 107 -16.66 -0.04 -9.58
C THR A 107 -15.29 0.58 -9.36
N TYR A 108 -14.59 0.18 -8.29
CA TYR A 108 -13.17 0.43 -8.13
C TYR A 108 -12.39 -0.80 -8.57
N ASP A 109 -11.34 -0.59 -9.35
CA ASP A 109 -10.40 -1.66 -9.70
C ASP A 109 -9.57 -2.06 -8.48
N PHE A 110 -9.26 -1.08 -7.62
CA PHE A 110 -8.49 -1.29 -6.39
C PHE A 110 -9.01 -0.47 -5.22
N MET A 111 -9.06 -1.10 -4.03
CA MET A 111 -9.20 -0.42 -2.75
C MET A 111 -7.91 -0.61 -1.95
N LEU A 112 -7.23 0.48 -1.63
CA LEU A 112 -5.96 0.48 -0.88
C LEU A 112 -6.21 0.99 0.53
N LEU A 113 -6.03 0.11 1.54
CA LEU A 113 -6.22 0.45 2.94
C LEU A 113 -4.88 0.84 3.56
N ASP A 114 -4.73 2.11 3.96
CA ASP A 114 -3.56 2.58 4.72
C ASP A 114 -3.75 2.33 6.20
N CYS A 115 -2.85 1.53 6.78
CA CYS A 115 -2.95 1.08 8.16
C CYS A 115 -2.01 1.86 9.09
N PRO A 116 -2.41 2.11 10.35
CA PRO A 116 -1.54 2.69 11.36
C PRO A 116 -0.26 1.84 11.56
N PRO A 117 0.78 2.40 12.19
CA PRO A 117 2.02 1.67 12.43
C PRO A 117 1.88 0.54 13.46
N SER A 118 0.86 0.59 14.30
CA SER A 118 0.54 -0.43 15.30
C SER A 118 -0.16 -1.64 14.67
N LEU A 119 0.05 -2.83 15.25
CA LEU A 119 -0.73 -4.03 14.92
C LEU A 119 -1.98 -4.13 15.82
N GLY A 120 -2.68 -3.00 15.99
CA GLY A 120 -3.90 -2.87 16.78
C GLY A 120 -5.15 -3.31 16.03
N ILE A 121 -6.31 -2.97 16.62
CA ILE A 121 -7.63 -3.39 16.12
C ILE A 121 -7.91 -2.87 14.70
N LEU A 122 -7.48 -1.66 14.37
CA LEU A 122 -7.65 -1.08 13.04
C LEU A 122 -6.89 -1.87 11.97
N THR A 123 -5.63 -2.23 12.25
CA THR A 123 -4.85 -3.08 11.35
C THR A 123 -5.48 -4.46 11.20
N MET A 124 -5.98 -5.06 12.29
CA MET A 124 -6.68 -6.34 12.24
C MET A 124 -7.95 -6.27 11.39
N ASN A 125 -8.73 -5.19 11.50
CA ASN A 125 -9.91 -4.96 10.66
C ASN A 125 -9.56 -4.79 9.19
N ALA A 126 -8.50 -4.03 8.88
CA ALA A 126 -8.03 -3.88 7.50
C ALA A 126 -7.63 -5.23 6.89
N LEU A 127 -6.89 -6.04 7.64
CA LEU A 127 -6.48 -7.38 7.20
C LEU A 127 -7.67 -8.35 7.08
N ALA A 128 -8.67 -8.23 7.94
CA ALA A 128 -9.88 -9.04 7.86
C ALA A 128 -10.73 -8.70 6.62
N ALA A 129 -10.72 -7.44 6.18
CA ALA A 129 -11.44 -6.95 5.02
C ALA A 129 -10.69 -7.13 3.69
N ALA A 130 -9.37 -7.25 3.71
CA ALA A 130 -8.54 -7.26 2.51
C ALA A 130 -8.53 -8.62 1.80
N ASP A 131 -8.39 -8.61 0.47
CA ASP A 131 -8.11 -9.83 -0.31
C ASP A 131 -6.65 -10.26 -0.16
N SER A 132 -5.73 -9.28 -0.11
CA SER A 132 -4.30 -9.53 0.00
C SER A 132 -3.55 -8.40 0.70
N VAL A 133 -2.32 -8.68 1.13
CA VAL A 133 -1.46 -7.74 1.86
C VAL A 133 -0.22 -7.43 1.04
N LEU A 134 -0.09 -6.18 0.63
CA LEU A 134 1.17 -5.64 0.12
C LEU A 134 2.06 -5.22 1.30
N VAL A 135 3.29 -5.72 1.35
CA VAL A 135 4.22 -5.49 2.46
C VAL A 135 5.37 -4.56 2.03
N PRO A 136 5.31 -3.26 2.31
CA PRO A 136 6.48 -2.39 2.17
C PRO A 136 7.51 -2.74 3.25
N MET A 137 8.76 -2.94 2.85
CA MET A 137 9.83 -3.36 3.74
C MET A 137 11.08 -2.54 3.51
N GLN A 138 11.64 -1.96 4.58
CA GLN A 138 12.93 -1.28 4.50
C GLN A 138 14.09 -2.26 4.31
N CYS A 139 15.12 -1.83 3.57
CA CYS A 139 16.38 -2.58 3.43
C CYS A 139 17.26 -2.43 4.67
N GLU A 140 16.77 -2.92 5.82
CA GLU A 140 17.43 -2.86 7.13
C GLU A 140 17.50 -4.24 7.77
N TYR A 141 18.40 -4.43 8.74
CA TYR A 141 18.70 -5.72 9.38
C TYR A 141 17.46 -6.45 9.95
N TYR A 142 16.52 -5.71 10.54
CA TYR A 142 15.31 -6.28 11.16
C TYR A 142 14.15 -6.54 10.17
N ALA A 143 14.38 -6.43 8.88
CA ALA A 143 13.35 -6.61 7.86
C ALA A 143 12.65 -7.99 7.95
N LEU A 144 13.41 -9.07 8.09
CA LEU A 144 12.88 -10.44 8.17
C LEU A 144 12.06 -10.70 9.44
N GLU A 145 12.41 -10.06 10.57
CA GLU A 145 11.61 -10.18 11.79
C GLU A 145 10.20 -9.56 11.57
N GLY A 146 10.14 -8.37 10.96
CA GLY A 146 8.87 -7.73 10.61
C GLY A 146 8.01 -8.61 9.72
N LEU A 147 8.61 -9.27 8.73
CA LEU A 147 7.89 -10.18 7.83
C LEU A 147 7.36 -11.43 8.55
N SER A 148 8.14 -11.98 9.49
CA SER A 148 7.70 -13.10 10.33
C SER A 148 6.48 -12.73 11.17
N VAL A 149 6.41 -11.52 11.70
CA VAL A 149 5.25 -11.03 12.46
C VAL A 149 4.01 -10.92 11.58
N ILE A 150 4.13 -10.32 10.39
CA ILE A 150 3.02 -10.22 9.43
C ILE A 150 2.55 -11.59 8.98
N SER A 151 3.46 -12.52 8.66
CA SER A 151 3.11 -13.90 8.29
C SER A 151 2.32 -14.60 9.38
N LYS A 152 2.73 -14.50 10.65
CA LYS A 152 2.00 -15.07 11.78
C LYS A 152 0.60 -14.49 11.91
N LEU A 153 0.47 -13.18 11.73
CA LEU A 153 -0.82 -12.49 11.80
C LEU A 153 -1.79 -12.96 10.71
N ILE A 154 -1.30 -13.11 9.48
CA ILE A 154 -2.07 -13.65 8.36
C ILE A 154 -2.55 -15.07 8.69
N HIS A 155 -1.68 -15.94 9.19
CA HIS A 155 -2.06 -17.31 9.60
C HIS A 155 -3.14 -17.29 10.70
N GLN A 156 -2.98 -16.44 11.72
CA GLN A 156 -3.99 -16.33 12.79
C GLN A 156 -5.37 -15.91 12.25
N LEU A 157 -5.42 -14.93 11.32
CA LEU A 157 -6.68 -14.50 10.71
C LEU A 157 -7.32 -15.59 9.83
N ARG A 158 -6.50 -16.36 9.14
CA ARG A 158 -6.97 -17.51 8.34
C ARG A 158 -7.51 -18.62 9.22
N ASP A 159 -6.76 -19.02 10.26
CA ASP A 159 -7.10 -20.13 11.17
C ASP A 159 -8.32 -19.81 12.03
N SER A 160 -8.49 -18.53 12.42
CA SER A 160 -9.68 -18.09 13.16
C SER A 160 -10.95 -18.01 12.31
N GLY A 161 -10.82 -18.09 10.97
CA GLY A 161 -11.93 -17.89 10.05
C GLY A 161 -12.33 -16.44 9.81
N ALA A 162 -11.61 -15.47 10.41
CA ALA A 162 -11.89 -14.05 10.20
C ALA A 162 -11.65 -13.62 8.74
N ASN A 163 -10.56 -14.13 8.12
CA ASN A 163 -10.32 -14.00 6.69
C ASN A 163 -9.56 -15.21 6.14
N PRO A 164 -10.25 -16.30 5.78
CA PRO A 164 -9.61 -17.55 5.33
C PRO A 164 -8.82 -17.42 4.01
N ARG A 165 -9.10 -16.36 3.21
CA ARG A 165 -8.50 -16.15 1.88
C ARG A 165 -7.35 -15.18 1.88
N LEU A 166 -7.09 -14.48 3.00
CA LEU A 166 -6.05 -13.47 3.09
C LEU A 166 -4.69 -14.05 2.69
N GLU A 167 -4.01 -13.42 1.75
CA GLU A 167 -2.68 -13.81 1.31
C GLU A 167 -1.70 -12.63 1.24
N VAL A 168 -0.40 -12.94 1.12
CA VAL A 168 0.61 -11.93 0.82
C VAL A 168 0.58 -11.67 -0.68
N GLU A 169 0.19 -10.45 -1.09
CA GLU A 169 0.26 -9.97 -2.46
C GLU A 169 1.70 -9.96 -2.97
N GLY A 170 2.54 -9.31 -2.18
CA GLY A 170 3.95 -9.19 -2.49
C GLY A 170 4.68 -8.31 -1.49
N ILE A 171 6.00 -8.29 -1.63
CA ILE A 171 6.93 -7.52 -0.80
C ILE A 171 7.60 -6.49 -1.70
N VAL A 172 7.44 -5.20 -1.37
CA VAL A 172 8.15 -4.12 -2.06
C VAL A 172 9.25 -3.57 -1.15
N MET A 173 10.50 -3.67 -1.63
CA MET A 173 11.66 -3.16 -0.90
C MET A 173 11.71 -1.64 -1.00
N THR A 174 11.76 -0.96 0.13
CA THR A 174 11.74 0.50 0.22
C THR A 174 13.03 1.05 0.81
N MET A 175 13.26 2.34 0.59
CA MET A 175 14.44 3.06 1.08
C MET A 175 15.76 2.37 0.73
N PHE A 176 15.79 1.73 -0.43
CA PHE A 176 16.99 1.08 -0.96
C PHE A 176 18.09 2.12 -1.21
N ASP A 177 19.28 1.87 -0.65
CA ASP A 177 20.47 2.69 -0.88
C ASP A 177 21.54 1.86 -1.59
N ALA A 178 21.71 2.10 -2.90
CA ALA A 178 22.65 1.37 -3.74
C ALA A 178 24.14 1.57 -3.33
N ARG A 179 24.42 2.54 -2.44
CA ARG A 179 25.77 2.78 -1.94
C ARG A 179 26.16 1.85 -0.80
N THR A 180 25.19 1.09 -0.26
CA THR A 180 25.41 0.20 0.88
C THR A 180 25.27 -1.26 0.48
N ASN A 181 26.20 -2.11 0.91
CA ASN A 181 26.10 -3.55 0.74
C ASN A 181 24.90 -4.11 1.51
N LEU A 182 24.58 -3.53 2.68
CA LEU A 182 23.47 -3.95 3.52
C LEU A 182 22.14 -3.97 2.75
N SER A 183 21.84 -2.94 1.94
CA SER A 183 20.60 -2.91 1.16
C SER A 183 20.53 -4.09 0.17
N SER A 184 21.61 -4.38 -0.50
CA SER A 184 21.69 -5.50 -1.45
C SER A 184 21.61 -6.86 -0.73
N ASP A 185 22.27 -7.00 0.40
CA ASP A 185 22.29 -8.24 1.20
C ASP A 185 20.87 -8.54 1.75
N VAL A 186 20.15 -7.52 2.25
CA VAL A 186 18.77 -7.68 2.73
C VAL A 186 17.83 -8.08 1.61
N VAL A 187 17.93 -7.45 0.43
CA VAL A 187 17.12 -7.82 -0.74
C VAL A 187 17.40 -9.27 -1.15
N CYS A 188 18.66 -9.69 -1.20
CA CYS A 188 19.03 -11.07 -1.51
C CYS A 188 18.46 -12.05 -0.47
N GLU A 189 18.53 -11.71 0.81
CA GLU A 189 18.05 -12.59 1.89
C GLU A 189 16.52 -12.73 1.87
N VAL A 190 15.78 -11.62 1.66
CA VAL A 190 14.32 -11.68 1.48
C VAL A 190 13.96 -12.51 0.25
N ASN A 191 14.69 -12.35 -0.85
CA ASN A 191 14.43 -13.12 -2.08
C ASN A 191 14.67 -14.63 -1.92
N LYS A 192 15.65 -15.06 -1.09
CA LYS A 192 15.84 -16.47 -0.77
C LYS A 192 14.66 -17.09 -0.03
N HIS A 193 14.06 -16.33 0.89
CA HIS A 193 12.94 -16.83 1.71
C HIS A 193 11.58 -16.68 1.03
N PHE A 194 11.42 -15.70 0.14
CA PHE A 194 10.16 -15.35 -0.53
C PHE A 194 10.34 -15.05 -2.03
N PRO A 195 10.90 -15.99 -2.81
CA PRO A 195 11.36 -15.73 -4.19
C PRO A 195 10.24 -15.27 -5.11
N GLU A 196 9.00 -15.76 -4.90
CA GLU A 196 7.85 -15.43 -5.75
C GLU A 196 7.06 -14.21 -5.24
N LYS A 197 7.34 -13.75 -4.02
CA LYS A 197 6.58 -12.65 -3.38
C LYS A 197 7.29 -11.31 -3.44
N ILE A 198 8.60 -11.27 -3.62
CA ILE A 198 9.32 -9.99 -3.77
C ILE A 198 9.08 -9.38 -5.15
N TYR A 199 8.80 -8.07 -5.19
CA TYR A 199 8.73 -7.32 -6.45
C TYR A 199 10.12 -7.05 -7.00
N ASN A 200 10.26 -7.08 -8.34
CA ASN A 200 11.52 -6.76 -9.00
C ASN A 200 11.91 -5.30 -8.84
N THR A 201 10.92 -4.43 -8.74
CA THR A 201 11.11 -3.01 -8.53
C THR A 201 11.40 -2.71 -7.05
N VAL A 202 12.49 -1.99 -6.79
CA VAL A 202 12.83 -1.46 -5.46
C VAL A 202 12.61 0.05 -5.42
N ILE A 203 12.09 0.57 -4.30
CA ILE A 203 11.90 2.02 -4.09
C ILE A 203 13.16 2.60 -3.45
N PRO A 204 13.87 3.49 -4.13
CA PRO A 204 15.11 4.05 -3.61
C PRO A 204 14.87 5.02 -2.45
N ARG A 205 15.87 5.19 -1.59
CA ARG A 205 15.89 6.29 -0.63
C ARG A 205 15.97 7.61 -1.41
N ASN A 206 14.91 8.42 -1.30
CA ASN A 206 14.78 9.67 -2.06
C ASN A 206 14.14 10.76 -1.20
N ILE A 207 14.82 11.89 -1.04
CA ILE A 207 14.35 13.01 -0.22
C ILE A 207 13.04 13.59 -0.75
N ARG A 208 12.81 13.57 -2.06
CA ARG A 208 11.59 14.08 -2.69
C ARG A 208 10.34 13.30 -2.26
N LEU A 209 10.49 11.99 -1.98
CA LEU A 209 9.42 11.17 -1.41
C LEU A 209 9.02 11.61 0.00
N SER A 210 9.97 12.15 0.77
CA SER A 210 9.69 12.66 2.11
C SER A 210 9.12 14.08 2.10
N GLU A 211 9.45 14.87 1.08
CA GLU A 211 8.94 16.23 0.91
C GLU A 211 7.51 16.27 0.34
N ALA A 212 7.21 15.42 -0.64
CA ALA A 212 5.96 15.42 -1.40
C ALA A 212 4.68 15.47 -0.53
N PRO A 213 4.56 14.70 0.58
CA PRO A 213 3.38 14.75 1.45
C PRO A 213 3.14 16.12 2.09
N SER A 214 4.20 16.90 2.37
CA SER A 214 4.04 18.26 2.93
C SER A 214 3.43 19.26 1.95
N PHE A 215 3.39 18.90 0.66
CA PHE A 215 2.72 19.65 -0.40
C PHE A 215 1.37 19.03 -0.81
N GLY A 216 0.94 17.97 -0.13
CA GLY A 216 -0.29 17.25 -0.46
C GLY A 216 -0.25 16.61 -1.85
N LYS A 217 0.90 16.13 -2.31
CA LYS A 217 1.09 15.63 -3.68
C LYS A 217 1.80 14.28 -3.72
N PRO A 218 1.30 13.33 -4.51
CA PRO A 218 2.08 12.15 -4.90
C PRO A 218 3.37 12.55 -5.63
N ILE A 219 4.37 11.67 -5.56
CA ILE A 219 5.70 11.94 -6.12
C ILE A 219 5.69 12.20 -7.62
N ILE A 220 4.82 11.52 -8.37
CA ILE A 220 4.69 11.68 -9.82
C ILE A 220 4.26 13.10 -10.23
N THR A 221 3.49 13.77 -9.37
CA THR A 221 3.07 15.16 -9.57
C THR A 221 4.08 16.14 -8.96
N TYR A 222 4.64 15.81 -7.77
CA TYR A 222 5.58 16.68 -7.07
C TYR A 222 6.95 16.78 -7.75
N ALA A 223 7.50 15.64 -8.15
CA ALA A 223 8.82 15.54 -8.76
C ALA A 223 8.87 14.38 -9.78
N PRO A 224 8.22 14.53 -10.96
CA PRO A 224 7.99 13.44 -11.92
C PRO A 224 9.26 12.79 -12.46
N GLN A 225 10.36 13.51 -12.49
CA GLN A 225 11.65 12.99 -12.97
C GLN A 225 12.55 12.46 -11.86
N SER A 226 12.07 12.43 -10.59
CA SER A 226 12.84 11.92 -9.49
C SER A 226 12.96 10.39 -9.55
N PRO A 227 14.05 9.80 -9.02
CA PRO A 227 14.18 8.34 -8.92
C PRO A 227 13.01 7.68 -8.18
N GLY A 228 12.40 8.38 -7.23
CA GLY A 228 11.21 7.90 -6.51
C GLY A 228 9.98 7.81 -7.40
N ALA A 229 9.74 8.82 -8.26
CA ALA A 229 8.62 8.81 -9.20
C ALA A 229 8.75 7.67 -10.22
N VAL A 230 9.93 7.55 -10.82
CA VAL A 230 10.23 6.47 -11.77
C VAL A 230 10.02 5.10 -11.13
N ALA A 231 10.50 4.92 -9.89
CA ALA A 231 10.37 3.64 -9.18
C ALA A 231 8.90 3.30 -8.89
N TYR A 232 8.07 4.25 -8.43
CA TYR A 232 6.65 3.98 -8.20
C TYR A 232 5.87 3.74 -9.48
N SER A 233 6.19 4.42 -10.59
CA SER A 233 5.58 4.16 -11.90
C SER A 233 5.92 2.75 -12.42
N LEU A 234 7.16 2.29 -12.22
CA LEU A 234 7.56 0.92 -12.55
C LEU A 234 6.90 -0.10 -11.63
N PHE A 235 6.84 0.19 -10.33
CA PHE A 235 6.20 -0.68 -9.36
C PHE A 235 4.71 -0.87 -9.65
N ALA A 236 3.98 0.19 -10.01
CA ALA A 236 2.58 0.08 -10.39
C ALA A 236 2.38 -0.84 -11.62
N ARG A 237 3.29 -0.81 -12.60
CA ARG A 237 3.28 -1.73 -13.74
C ARG A 237 3.54 -3.16 -13.32
N ASP A 238 4.60 -3.41 -12.53
CA ASP A 238 4.90 -4.74 -11.96
C ASP A 238 3.69 -5.29 -11.16
N PHE A 239 3.01 -4.42 -10.42
CA PHE A 239 1.83 -4.77 -9.63
C PHE A 239 0.66 -5.23 -10.52
N LEU A 240 0.36 -4.51 -11.61
CA LEU A 240 -0.69 -4.87 -12.55
C LEU A 240 -0.34 -6.13 -13.35
N GLU A 241 0.90 -6.25 -13.81
CA GLU A 241 1.38 -7.43 -14.55
C GLU A 241 1.23 -8.72 -13.72
N ARG A 242 1.59 -8.69 -12.42
CA ARG A 242 1.40 -9.84 -11.52
C ARG A 242 -0.04 -10.26 -11.35
N ARG A 243 -0.98 -9.33 -11.49
CA ARG A 243 -2.42 -9.59 -11.45
C ARG A 243 -3.00 -9.99 -12.82
N GLY A 244 -2.16 -10.12 -13.83
CA GLY A 244 -2.58 -10.48 -15.19
C GLY A 244 -3.30 -9.36 -15.94
N ILE A 245 -3.21 -8.12 -15.43
CA ILE A 245 -3.80 -6.95 -16.09
C ILE A 245 -2.79 -6.44 -17.13
N THR A 246 -3.14 -6.63 -18.40
CA THR A 246 -2.31 -6.17 -19.52
C THR A 246 -2.56 -4.69 -19.75
N LEU A 247 -1.52 -3.90 -19.67
CA LEU A 247 -1.57 -2.48 -20.05
C LEU A 247 -1.59 -2.38 -21.57
N ALA A 248 -2.51 -1.60 -22.13
CA ALA A 248 -2.45 -1.26 -23.55
C ALA A 248 -1.11 -0.56 -23.84
N ASP A 249 -0.43 -1.00 -24.91
CA ASP A 249 0.95 -0.59 -25.24
C ASP A 249 1.04 0.84 -25.84
N ASP A 250 0.08 1.71 -25.50
CA ASP A 250 -0.10 3.06 -26.07
C ASP A 250 0.67 4.18 -25.34
N THR A 251 1.63 3.84 -24.47
CA THR A 251 2.50 4.91 -23.94
C THR A 251 3.56 5.26 -24.99
N PRO A 252 3.50 6.44 -25.61
CA PRO A 252 4.51 6.85 -26.59
C PRO A 252 5.92 6.71 -25.99
N GLU A 253 6.86 6.22 -26.77
CA GLU A 253 8.27 6.02 -26.35
C GLU A 253 8.91 7.31 -25.79
N THR A 254 8.40 8.48 -26.17
CA THR A 254 8.77 9.80 -25.70
C THR A 254 8.29 10.12 -24.26
N GLN A 255 7.33 9.38 -23.73
CA GLN A 255 6.84 9.53 -22.34
C GLN A 255 7.38 8.45 -21.40
N ARG A 256 8.16 7.50 -21.92
CA ARG A 256 8.84 6.52 -21.08
C ARG A 256 9.88 7.27 -20.22
N PRO A 257 9.87 7.08 -18.89
CA PRO A 257 10.88 7.66 -18.04
C PRO A 257 12.28 7.22 -18.51
N PRO A 258 13.31 8.07 -18.38
CA PRO A 258 14.66 7.73 -18.80
C PRO A 258 15.08 6.41 -18.16
N ARG A 259 15.75 5.53 -18.94
CA ARG A 259 16.27 4.24 -18.44
C ARG A 259 17.33 4.54 -17.37
N ILE A 260 16.91 4.71 -16.14
CA ILE A 260 17.80 4.66 -14.98
C ILE A 260 18.20 3.18 -14.82
N PRO A 261 19.45 2.86 -14.46
CA PRO A 261 19.86 1.48 -14.22
C PRO A 261 18.92 0.86 -13.19
N ILE A 262 18.01 0.01 -13.66
CA ILE A 262 17.08 -0.71 -12.81
C ILE A 262 17.92 -1.78 -12.14
N PHE A 263 18.08 -1.70 -10.81
CA PHE A 263 18.61 -2.80 -10.04
C PHE A 263 17.53 -3.91 -10.04
N ARG A 264 17.57 -4.78 -11.06
CA ARG A 264 16.78 -6.00 -11.04
C ARG A 264 17.43 -6.96 -10.05
N VAL A 265 16.62 -7.54 -9.17
CA VAL A 265 17.04 -8.68 -8.35
C VAL A 265 17.41 -9.78 -9.36
N LYS A 266 18.69 -10.16 -9.43
CA LYS A 266 19.11 -11.31 -10.24
C LYS A 266 18.49 -12.55 -9.59
N THR A 267 17.60 -13.24 -10.28
CA THR A 267 17.25 -14.61 -9.95
C THR A 267 18.56 -15.42 -10.01
N ILE A 268 18.89 -16.09 -8.92
CA ILE A 268 20.02 -17.03 -8.88
C ILE A 268 19.56 -18.23 -9.72
N ASP A 269 20.06 -18.31 -10.93
CA ASP A 269 19.86 -19.49 -11.79
C ASP A 269 20.58 -20.68 -11.13
N ASP A 270 19.89 -21.80 -10.96
CA ASP A 270 20.40 -23.02 -10.32
C ASP A 270 21.54 -23.71 -11.10
N SER A 271 22.15 -23.03 -12.08
CA SER A 271 23.19 -23.58 -12.96
C SER A 271 24.60 -23.60 -12.35
N GLU A 272 24.83 -23.14 -11.11
CA GLU A 272 26.15 -23.22 -10.45
C GLU A 272 26.25 -24.28 -9.34
N LYS A 273 25.41 -25.31 -9.35
CA LYS A 273 25.58 -26.49 -8.48
C LYS A 273 26.27 -27.62 -9.19
N SER A 274 27.35 -27.36 -9.93
CA SER A 274 28.21 -28.42 -10.49
C SER A 274 29.60 -27.86 -10.78
N ALA A 275 30.39 -27.69 -9.75
CA ALA A 275 31.86 -27.71 -9.83
C ALA A 275 32.45 -27.99 -8.45
#